data_c0cd9f7bb93d49fc6bdb40f6723dfe2a
#
_entry.id   c0cd9f7bb93d49fc6bdb40f6723dfe2a
#
_cell.length_a   1.000
_cell.length_b   1.000
_cell.length_c   1.000
_cell.angle_alpha   90.00
_cell.angle_beta   90.00
_cell.angle_gamma   90.00
#
_symmetry.space_group_name_H-M   'P 1'
#
loop_
_entity.id
_entity.type
_entity.pdbx_description
1 polymer ?
#
loop_
_entity_poly.entity_id
_entity_poly.type
_entity_poly.pdbx_seq_one_letter_code
_entity_poly.pdbx_strand_id
1 'polypeptide(L)'
;MRSDAVKTGTQQAPHRSLFNALGMTKEEMDRPLVGIVSSYNEIVPGHMNLDKITQAVKLGVAMAGGTPVMFPAIAVCDGIAMGHVGMKYSLVTRDLIADSTEAMAMAHQFDALVMIPNCDKNVPGLLMAAARLNVPTVFVSGGPMLAGHLNGHKTSLSSMFEAVGAYAAGKLDEDGLTECEMKTCPTCGSCSGMYTANSMNCLTEVLGMGLKGNGTIPAVYSERIRLAKHAGMQVMEMYRKNIRPRDIMTKEAILNALTVDMALGCSTNSMLHLPAIAHEIGMDFDISFANEISAKTPNLCHLAPAGPTYIEDLNEAGGVYAVMNELNKKGLLHTECMTVTGKTVGENIKDCVNLNPEVIRPIDNPYSQTGGLAVLKGNLAPDGGVVKRSAVVEEMMVHEGPARVFDCEEDAIAAIKGGKIVEGDVVVIRYEGPKGGPGMREMLNPT
;
A
#
# COMPACT_ATOMS: atom_id res chain seq x y z
N MET A 1 26.34 -7.09 -17.36
CA MET A 1 25.64 -6.86 -16.06
C MET A 1 26.03 -5.49 -15.51
N ARG A 2 25.14 -4.79 -14.85
CA ARG A 2 25.53 -3.54 -14.14
C ARG A 2 26.58 -3.84 -13.06
N SER A 3 26.40 -4.95 -12.36
CA SER A 3 27.32 -5.42 -11.33
C SER A 3 28.73 -5.76 -11.83
N ASP A 4 28.95 -5.82 -13.13
CA ASP A 4 30.30 -5.98 -13.69
C ASP A 4 31.24 -4.82 -13.29
N ALA A 5 30.67 -3.62 -13.08
CA ALA A 5 31.38 -2.46 -12.58
C ALA A 5 32.07 -2.68 -11.21
N VAL A 6 31.60 -3.64 -10.42
CA VAL A 6 32.15 -3.98 -9.09
C VAL A 6 32.72 -5.41 -9.03
N LYS A 7 32.56 -6.23 -10.07
CA LYS A 7 32.98 -7.65 -10.06
C LYS A 7 34.04 -7.99 -11.08
N THR A 8 34.09 -7.33 -12.25
CA THR A 8 34.83 -7.79 -13.42
C THR A 8 36.07 -6.96 -13.67
N GLY A 9 37.17 -7.62 -14.01
CA GLY A 9 38.44 -6.99 -14.35
C GLY A 9 39.43 -6.92 -13.19
N THR A 10 40.70 -6.60 -13.51
CA THR A 10 41.77 -6.55 -12.50
C THR A 10 41.60 -5.40 -11.51
N GLN A 11 41.08 -4.28 -11.97
CA GLN A 11 40.87 -3.09 -11.13
C GLN A 11 39.81 -3.32 -10.00
N GLN A 12 38.92 -4.30 -10.19
CA GLN A 12 37.90 -4.68 -9.22
C GLN A 12 38.36 -5.79 -8.25
N ALA A 13 39.63 -6.16 -8.27
CA ALA A 13 40.17 -7.12 -7.30
C ALA A 13 39.92 -6.67 -5.80
N PRO A 14 40.09 -5.39 -5.43
CA PRO A 14 39.72 -4.94 -4.06
C PRO A 14 38.24 -5.16 -3.72
N HIS A 15 37.31 -4.90 -4.66
CA HIS A 15 35.88 -5.14 -4.47
C HIS A 15 35.59 -6.64 -4.28
N ARG A 16 36.16 -7.52 -5.11
CA ARG A 16 36.03 -8.98 -4.97
C ARG A 16 36.57 -9.50 -3.64
N SER A 17 37.63 -8.86 -3.11
CA SER A 17 38.12 -9.18 -1.77
C SER A 17 37.06 -8.92 -0.68
N LEU A 18 36.26 -7.84 -0.83
CA LEU A 18 35.16 -7.56 0.07
C LEU A 18 34.00 -8.52 -0.12
N PHE A 19 33.65 -8.92 -1.35
CA PHE A 19 32.67 -9.98 -1.60
C PHE A 19 33.11 -11.33 -1.01
N ASN A 20 34.40 -11.65 -1.08
CA ASN A 20 34.96 -12.84 -0.41
C ASN A 20 34.80 -12.75 1.12
N ALA A 21 34.94 -11.55 1.71
CA ALA A 21 34.70 -11.34 3.15
C ALA A 21 33.23 -11.56 3.56
N LEU A 22 32.27 -11.41 2.61
CA LEU A 22 30.86 -11.77 2.79
C LEU A 22 30.60 -13.28 2.63
N GLY A 23 31.63 -14.08 2.31
CA GLY A 23 31.50 -15.50 2.05
C GLY A 23 30.97 -15.85 0.65
N MET A 24 30.94 -14.91 -0.29
CA MET A 24 30.51 -15.19 -1.67
C MET A 24 31.53 -16.08 -2.38
N THR A 25 31.01 -17.10 -3.09
CA THR A 25 31.80 -17.94 -3.96
C THR A 25 32.03 -17.27 -5.32
N LYS A 26 32.96 -17.83 -6.08
CA LYS A 26 33.23 -17.37 -7.46
C LYS A 26 31.97 -17.53 -8.33
N GLU A 27 31.28 -18.65 -8.20
CA GLU A 27 30.05 -18.97 -8.94
C GLU A 27 28.93 -17.96 -8.64
N GLU A 28 28.82 -17.48 -7.40
CA GLU A 28 27.89 -16.45 -7.02
C GLU A 28 28.28 -15.08 -7.61
N MET A 29 29.57 -14.75 -7.62
CA MET A 29 30.06 -13.51 -8.24
C MET A 29 29.89 -13.49 -9.76
N ASP A 30 29.90 -14.64 -10.43
CA ASP A 30 29.71 -14.76 -11.88
C ASP A 30 28.22 -14.59 -12.31
N ARG A 31 27.27 -14.56 -11.35
CA ARG A 31 25.84 -14.40 -11.60
C ARG A 31 25.38 -12.93 -11.47
N PRO A 32 24.19 -12.58 -12.01
CA PRO A 32 23.57 -11.28 -11.74
C PRO A 32 23.38 -11.06 -10.25
N LEU A 33 23.74 -9.87 -9.77
CA LEU A 33 23.59 -9.45 -8.36
C LEU A 33 22.20 -8.86 -8.17
N VAL A 34 21.36 -9.51 -7.36
CA VAL A 34 19.98 -9.10 -7.12
C VAL A 34 19.86 -8.53 -5.71
N GLY A 35 19.51 -7.24 -5.61
CA GLY A 35 19.23 -6.60 -4.34
C GLY A 35 17.84 -6.99 -3.82
N ILE A 36 17.80 -7.50 -2.59
CA ILE A 36 16.54 -7.79 -1.88
C ILE A 36 16.33 -6.69 -0.85
N VAL A 37 15.45 -5.75 -1.16
CA VAL A 37 15.15 -4.60 -0.30
C VAL A 37 14.07 -5.00 0.70
N SER A 38 14.47 -5.35 1.91
CA SER A 38 13.53 -5.85 2.92
C SER A 38 13.29 -4.80 4.00
N SER A 39 12.02 -4.56 4.31
CA SER A 39 11.62 -3.64 5.38
C SER A 39 11.39 -4.37 6.71
N TYR A 40 11.96 -5.56 6.88
CA TYR A 40 11.87 -6.32 8.12
C TYR A 40 12.27 -5.48 9.35
N ASN A 41 11.44 -5.52 10.35
CA ASN A 41 11.72 -5.03 11.71
C ASN A 41 10.75 -5.68 12.71
N GLU A 42 11.03 -5.56 14.01
CA GLU A 42 10.26 -6.20 15.07
C GLU A 42 9.22 -5.28 15.72
N ILE A 43 9.17 -3.97 15.35
CA ILE A 43 8.23 -3.00 15.95
C ILE A 43 6.96 -2.82 15.12
N VAL A 44 6.99 -3.09 13.81
CA VAL A 44 5.84 -2.94 12.93
C VAL A 44 5.16 -4.30 12.74
N PRO A 45 3.92 -4.51 13.18
CA PRO A 45 3.23 -5.80 13.03
C PRO A 45 3.16 -6.30 11.59
N GLY A 46 3.04 -5.37 10.63
CA GLY A 46 3.06 -5.67 9.20
C GLY A 46 4.42 -6.14 8.66
N HIS A 47 5.50 -5.99 9.43
CA HIS A 47 6.87 -6.24 8.97
C HIS A 47 7.57 -7.39 9.72
N MET A 48 7.04 -7.84 10.85
CA MET A 48 7.68 -8.82 11.69
C MET A 48 7.89 -10.21 11.04
N ASN A 49 7.17 -10.51 9.95
CA ASN A 49 7.30 -11.76 9.18
C ASN A 49 8.06 -11.58 7.86
N LEU A 50 8.56 -10.38 7.56
CA LEU A 50 9.25 -10.12 6.29
C LEU A 50 10.61 -10.81 6.20
N ASP A 51 11.19 -11.25 7.31
CA ASP A 51 12.36 -12.14 7.33
C ASP A 51 12.08 -13.44 6.56
N LYS A 52 10.93 -14.08 6.79
CA LYS A 52 10.50 -15.31 6.10
C LYS A 52 10.23 -15.07 4.62
N ILE A 53 9.57 -13.96 4.30
CA ILE A 53 9.33 -13.52 2.92
C ILE A 53 10.67 -13.29 2.21
N THR A 54 11.61 -12.60 2.85
CA THR A 54 12.96 -12.34 2.33
C THR A 54 13.70 -13.64 2.03
N GLN A 55 13.68 -14.62 2.93
CA GLN A 55 14.31 -15.91 2.68
C GLN A 55 13.66 -16.66 1.50
N ALA A 56 12.33 -16.62 1.40
CA ALA A 56 11.62 -17.23 0.28
C ALA A 56 11.98 -16.57 -1.07
N VAL A 57 12.06 -15.25 -1.11
CA VAL A 57 12.51 -14.49 -2.30
C VAL A 57 13.95 -14.88 -2.69
N LYS A 58 14.88 -14.91 -1.71
CA LYS A 58 16.28 -15.31 -1.94
C LYS A 58 16.37 -16.70 -2.56
N LEU A 59 15.58 -17.67 -2.07
CA LEU A 59 15.51 -19.00 -2.67
C LEU A 59 15.02 -18.93 -4.13
N GLY A 60 13.99 -18.15 -4.42
CA GLY A 60 13.47 -17.96 -5.77
C GLY A 60 14.51 -17.38 -6.73
N VAL A 61 15.24 -16.35 -6.30
CA VAL A 61 16.34 -15.74 -7.08
C VAL A 61 17.45 -16.77 -7.35
N ALA A 62 17.89 -17.48 -6.30
CA ALA A 62 18.97 -18.49 -6.45
C ALA A 62 18.55 -19.63 -7.37
N MET A 63 17.31 -20.13 -7.28
CA MET A 63 16.76 -21.16 -8.19
C MET A 63 16.74 -20.69 -9.64
N ALA A 64 16.56 -19.40 -9.89
CA ALA A 64 16.54 -18.81 -11.22
C ALA A 64 17.92 -18.32 -11.72
N GLY A 65 18.98 -18.59 -10.94
CA GLY A 65 20.37 -18.33 -11.35
C GLY A 65 20.89 -16.92 -11.06
N GLY A 66 20.27 -16.19 -10.12
CA GLY A 66 20.77 -14.93 -9.58
C GLY A 66 21.48 -15.11 -8.23
N THR A 67 22.23 -14.10 -7.80
CA THR A 67 22.84 -14.02 -6.48
C THR A 67 22.11 -12.98 -5.65
N PRO A 68 21.28 -13.40 -4.66
CA PRO A 68 20.47 -12.49 -3.86
C PRO A 68 21.26 -11.92 -2.68
N VAL A 69 21.27 -10.60 -2.54
CA VAL A 69 21.87 -9.87 -1.40
C VAL A 69 20.84 -8.95 -0.79
N MET A 70 20.55 -9.11 0.52
CA MET A 70 19.59 -8.30 1.23
C MET A 70 20.23 -7.04 1.79
N PHE A 71 19.48 -5.93 1.70
CA PHE A 71 19.73 -4.72 2.49
C PHE A 71 18.39 -4.13 2.98
N PRO A 72 18.39 -3.41 4.12
CA PRO A 72 17.14 -2.96 4.72
C PRO A 72 16.59 -1.67 4.11
N ALA A 73 15.26 -1.54 4.14
CA ALA A 73 14.54 -0.28 4.13
C ALA A 73 13.87 -0.06 5.49
N ILE A 74 13.70 1.20 5.91
CA ILE A 74 12.98 1.52 7.14
C ILE A 74 11.47 1.45 6.94
N ALA A 75 10.74 1.38 8.04
CA ALA A 75 9.30 1.56 8.08
C ALA A 75 8.85 2.10 9.43
N VAL A 76 7.80 2.93 9.44
CA VAL A 76 7.08 3.38 10.63
C VAL A 76 5.72 2.69 10.64
N CYS A 77 5.25 2.27 11.81
CA CYS A 77 3.88 1.82 11.99
C CYS A 77 2.98 3.02 12.29
N ASP A 78 2.14 3.39 11.35
CA ASP A 78 1.21 4.52 11.51
C ASP A 78 0.26 4.31 12.71
N GLY A 79 -0.22 3.09 12.91
CA GLY A 79 -1.08 2.78 14.04
C GLY A 79 -0.42 3.02 15.41
N ILE A 80 0.87 2.68 15.56
CA ILE A 80 1.63 2.94 16.79
C ILE A 80 2.02 4.42 16.91
N ALA A 81 2.28 5.10 15.80
CA ALA A 81 2.67 6.49 15.78
C ALA A 81 1.49 7.47 15.96
N MET A 82 0.25 7.00 15.77
CA MET A 82 -0.96 7.82 15.75
C MET A 82 -1.30 8.42 17.12
N GLY A 83 -1.86 9.63 17.13
CA GLY A 83 -2.32 10.31 18.34
C GLY A 83 -1.21 10.95 19.20
N HIS A 84 0.02 10.98 18.72
CA HIS A 84 1.15 11.66 19.38
C HIS A 84 2.15 12.22 18.37
N VAL A 85 3.20 12.88 18.84
CA VAL A 85 4.22 13.54 18.00
C VAL A 85 4.88 12.60 16.99
N GLY A 86 4.91 11.28 17.26
CA GLY A 86 5.48 10.26 16.37
C GLY A 86 4.82 10.24 14.99
N MET A 87 3.52 10.57 14.88
CA MET A 87 2.81 10.56 13.60
C MET A 87 3.35 11.59 12.60
N LYS A 88 3.98 12.67 13.06
CA LYS A 88 4.64 13.67 12.20
C LYS A 88 5.81 13.09 11.41
N TYR A 89 6.37 11.96 11.85
CA TYR A 89 7.49 11.28 11.19
C TYR A 89 7.05 10.24 10.17
N SER A 90 5.78 9.88 10.09
CA SER A 90 5.30 8.84 9.17
C SER A 90 5.49 9.25 7.71
N LEU A 91 4.86 10.33 7.25
CA LEU A 91 4.88 10.72 5.83
C LEU A 91 6.30 11.02 5.31
N VAL A 92 7.15 11.64 6.11
CA VAL A 92 8.54 11.96 5.71
C VAL A 92 9.38 10.72 5.42
N THR A 93 9.01 9.56 5.99
CA THR A 93 9.73 8.30 5.72
C THR A 93 9.54 7.82 4.29
N ARG A 94 8.48 8.19 3.60
CA ARG A 94 8.27 7.84 2.19
C ARG A 94 9.46 8.28 1.33
N ASP A 95 9.84 9.54 1.44
CA ASP A 95 10.94 10.12 0.67
C ASP A 95 12.30 9.59 1.16
N LEU A 96 12.50 9.46 2.48
CA LEU A 96 13.71 8.86 3.05
C LEU A 96 13.92 7.41 2.59
N ILE A 97 12.85 6.62 2.47
CA ILE A 97 12.89 5.25 1.96
C ILE A 97 13.31 5.26 0.49
N ALA A 98 12.73 6.15 -0.31
CA ALA A 98 13.09 6.28 -1.72
C ALA A 98 14.57 6.66 -1.88
N ASP A 99 15.03 7.70 -1.19
CA ASP A 99 16.40 8.23 -1.26
C ASP A 99 17.43 7.21 -0.79
N SER A 100 17.21 6.58 0.37
CA SER A 100 18.16 5.60 0.93
C SER A 100 18.23 4.32 0.08
N THR A 101 17.12 3.86 -0.47
CA THR A 101 17.07 2.70 -1.36
C THR A 101 17.80 2.98 -2.67
N GLU A 102 17.58 4.16 -3.26
CA GLU A 102 18.27 4.61 -4.45
C GLU A 102 19.79 4.67 -4.20
N ALA A 103 20.22 5.32 -3.11
CA ALA A 103 21.64 5.43 -2.75
C ALA A 103 22.30 4.05 -2.62
N MET A 104 21.68 3.11 -1.90
CA MET A 104 22.21 1.76 -1.73
C MET A 104 22.29 0.99 -3.06
N ALA A 105 21.23 1.04 -3.86
CA ALA A 105 21.17 0.31 -5.11
C ALA A 105 22.16 0.85 -6.16
N MET A 106 22.32 2.16 -6.23
CA MET A 106 23.27 2.82 -7.13
C MET A 106 24.73 2.58 -6.72
N ALA A 107 25.02 2.69 -5.42
CA ALA A 107 26.40 2.48 -4.92
C ALA A 107 26.88 1.05 -5.15
N HIS A 108 26.03 0.05 -5.04
CA HIS A 108 26.40 -1.38 -5.16
C HIS A 108 26.08 -1.99 -6.52
N GLN A 109 25.54 -1.22 -7.46
CA GLN A 109 25.34 -1.59 -8.88
C GLN A 109 24.55 -2.89 -9.09
N PHE A 110 23.43 -3.07 -8.36
CA PHE A 110 22.56 -4.23 -8.54
C PHE A 110 22.01 -4.32 -9.96
N ASP A 111 21.91 -5.54 -10.47
CA ASP A 111 21.38 -5.84 -11.80
C ASP A 111 19.85 -5.89 -11.83
N ALA A 112 19.24 -6.25 -10.70
CA ALA A 112 17.80 -6.32 -10.51
C ALA A 112 17.47 -6.17 -9.01
N LEU A 113 16.20 -5.89 -8.69
CA LEU A 113 15.74 -5.67 -7.31
C LEU A 113 14.44 -6.43 -7.04
N VAL A 114 14.31 -6.98 -5.82
CA VAL A 114 13.01 -7.37 -5.28
C VAL A 114 12.72 -6.49 -4.08
N MET A 115 11.60 -5.77 -4.13
CA MET A 115 11.15 -4.87 -3.07
C MET A 115 10.14 -5.60 -2.17
N ILE A 116 10.39 -5.59 -0.87
CA ILE A 116 9.57 -6.30 0.13
C ILE A 116 9.03 -5.29 1.15
N PRO A 117 8.02 -4.49 0.76
CA PRO A 117 7.31 -3.58 1.66
C PRO A 117 6.12 -4.25 2.34
N ASN A 118 5.46 -3.52 3.26
CA ASN A 118 4.09 -3.87 3.68
C ASN A 118 3.29 -2.73 4.31
N CYS A 119 3.89 -1.59 4.66
CA CYS A 119 3.22 -0.52 5.42
C CYS A 119 2.98 0.75 4.58
N ASP A 120 2.24 1.68 5.15
CA ASP A 120 1.59 2.83 4.53
C ASP A 120 2.52 3.69 3.67
N LYS A 121 3.66 4.11 4.20
CA LYS A 121 4.62 4.98 3.50
C LYS A 121 5.76 4.20 2.84
N ASN A 122 5.95 2.97 3.29
CA ASN A 122 7.00 2.09 2.80
C ASN A 122 6.71 1.57 1.38
N VAL A 123 5.46 1.18 1.09
CA VAL A 123 5.08 0.73 -0.26
C VAL A 123 5.29 1.83 -1.30
N PRO A 124 4.73 3.05 -1.14
CA PRO A 124 4.93 4.11 -2.13
C PRO A 124 6.39 4.58 -2.19
N GLY A 125 7.11 4.64 -1.07
CA GLY A 125 8.53 5.01 -1.06
C GLY A 125 9.39 4.07 -1.90
N LEU A 126 9.16 2.76 -1.81
CA LEU A 126 9.87 1.79 -2.65
C LEU A 126 9.41 1.82 -4.12
N LEU A 127 8.14 2.15 -4.42
CA LEU A 127 7.69 2.38 -5.81
C LEU A 127 8.37 3.61 -6.43
N MET A 128 8.53 4.69 -5.67
CA MET A 128 9.30 5.86 -6.08
C MET A 128 10.77 5.49 -6.36
N ALA A 129 11.42 4.74 -5.46
CA ALA A 129 12.79 4.25 -5.67
C ALA A 129 12.90 3.39 -6.92
N ALA A 130 11.96 2.47 -7.17
CA ALA A 130 11.95 1.63 -8.37
C ALA A 130 11.83 2.47 -9.65
N ALA A 131 10.99 3.51 -9.65
CA ALA A 131 10.84 4.44 -10.77
C ALA A 131 12.13 5.21 -11.07
N ARG A 132 12.82 5.71 -10.02
CA ARG A 132 14.10 6.43 -10.15
C ARG A 132 15.21 5.53 -10.67
N LEU A 133 15.39 4.38 -10.05
CA LEU A 133 16.45 3.41 -10.37
C LEU A 133 16.30 2.82 -11.77
N ASN A 134 15.08 2.56 -12.17
CA ASN A 134 14.72 1.97 -13.46
C ASN A 134 15.55 0.73 -13.83
N VAL A 135 15.77 -0.16 -12.87
CA VAL A 135 16.34 -1.50 -13.05
C VAL A 135 15.25 -2.55 -12.92
N PRO A 136 15.35 -3.72 -13.55
CA PRO A 136 14.33 -4.77 -13.42
C PRO A 136 13.95 -5.00 -11.95
N THR A 137 12.68 -4.81 -11.63
CA THR A 137 12.20 -4.81 -10.23
C THR A 137 10.84 -5.49 -10.12
N VAL A 138 10.68 -6.35 -9.11
CA VAL A 138 9.40 -6.98 -8.74
C VAL A 138 9.09 -6.66 -7.28
N PHE A 139 7.80 -6.43 -6.99
CA PHE A 139 7.31 -6.24 -5.62
C PHE A 139 6.66 -7.51 -5.09
N VAL A 140 6.89 -7.79 -3.83
CA VAL A 140 6.13 -8.77 -3.05
C VAL A 140 5.93 -8.24 -1.64
N SER A 141 4.69 -7.93 -1.27
CA SER A 141 4.36 -7.41 0.05
C SER A 141 4.30 -8.52 1.11
N GLY A 142 4.32 -8.12 2.39
CA GLY A 142 4.15 -9.05 3.51
C GLY A 142 2.75 -9.64 3.64
N GLY A 143 1.75 -9.00 3.04
CA GLY A 143 0.34 -9.38 3.10
C GLY A 143 -0.42 -8.79 4.29
N PRO A 144 -1.76 -8.76 4.22
CA PRO A 144 -2.63 -8.29 5.29
C PRO A 144 -2.68 -9.28 6.45
N MET A 145 -2.95 -8.77 7.67
CA MET A 145 -3.36 -9.62 8.78
C MET A 145 -4.79 -10.12 8.57
N LEU A 146 -5.16 -11.19 9.26
CA LEU A 146 -6.56 -11.63 9.35
C LEU A 146 -7.37 -10.65 10.19
N ALA A 147 -8.65 -10.56 9.95
CA ALA A 147 -9.56 -9.82 10.80
C ALA A 147 -9.62 -10.45 12.20
N GLY A 148 -9.75 -9.63 13.23
CA GLY A 148 -10.07 -10.11 14.57
C GLY A 148 -11.52 -10.58 14.66
N HIS A 149 -11.84 -11.30 15.72
CA HIS A 149 -13.20 -11.78 15.98
C HIS A 149 -13.59 -11.48 17.42
N LEU A 150 -14.65 -10.72 17.59
CA LEU A 150 -15.21 -10.37 18.89
C LEU A 150 -16.74 -10.51 18.82
N ASN A 151 -17.34 -11.27 19.75
CA ASN A 151 -18.78 -11.45 19.85
C ASN A 151 -19.49 -11.84 18.54
N GLY A 152 -18.82 -12.68 17.72
CA GLY A 152 -19.34 -13.16 16.42
C GLY A 152 -19.17 -12.17 15.25
N HIS A 153 -18.52 -11.01 15.48
CA HIS A 153 -18.26 -10.01 14.46
C HIS A 153 -16.76 -9.94 14.14
N LYS A 154 -16.43 -9.66 12.88
CA LYS A 154 -15.06 -9.33 12.48
C LYS A 154 -14.70 -7.94 12.98
N THR A 155 -13.42 -7.76 13.37
CA THR A 155 -12.88 -6.51 13.90
C THR A 155 -11.56 -6.14 13.22
N SER A 156 -11.19 -4.87 13.32
CA SER A 156 -9.92 -4.32 12.86
C SER A 156 -9.43 -3.23 13.81
N LEU A 157 -8.26 -2.65 13.53
CA LEU A 157 -7.71 -1.56 14.36
C LEU A 157 -8.70 -0.38 14.52
N SER A 158 -9.55 -0.07 13.51
CA SER A 158 -10.58 0.97 13.66
C SER A 158 -11.58 0.64 14.76
N SER A 159 -11.91 -0.64 14.94
CA SER A 159 -12.82 -1.06 16.03
C SER A 159 -12.24 -0.76 17.42
N MET A 160 -10.90 -0.67 17.55
CA MET A 160 -10.27 -0.26 18.81
C MET A 160 -10.46 1.22 19.11
N PHE A 161 -10.42 2.10 18.10
CA PHE A 161 -10.75 3.52 18.31
C PHE A 161 -12.20 3.70 18.75
N GLU A 162 -13.13 2.95 18.15
CA GLU A 162 -14.53 2.91 18.56
C GLU A 162 -14.69 2.36 20.00
N ALA A 163 -13.95 1.30 20.37
CA ALA A 163 -13.95 0.73 21.71
C ALA A 163 -13.45 1.73 22.78
N VAL A 164 -12.39 2.49 22.46
CA VAL A 164 -11.89 3.57 23.32
C VAL A 164 -12.96 4.67 23.52
N GLY A 165 -13.65 5.04 22.45
CA GLY A 165 -14.79 5.98 22.53
C GLY A 165 -15.95 5.44 23.38
N ALA A 166 -16.30 4.17 23.20
CA ALA A 166 -17.35 3.50 23.99
C ALA A 166 -16.98 3.41 25.48
N TYR A 167 -15.70 3.09 25.79
CA TYR A 167 -15.18 3.10 27.16
C TYR A 167 -15.27 4.51 27.79
N ALA A 168 -14.82 5.53 27.07
CA ALA A 168 -14.91 6.92 27.53
C ALA A 168 -16.34 7.39 27.77
N ALA A 169 -17.31 6.87 27.01
CA ALA A 169 -18.74 7.13 27.17
C ALA A 169 -19.42 6.23 28.23
N GLY A 170 -18.69 5.37 28.93
CA GLY A 170 -19.24 4.47 29.95
C GLY A 170 -20.11 3.33 29.38
N LYS A 171 -20.00 3.05 28.07
CA LYS A 171 -20.74 1.98 27.39
C LYS A 171 -19.98 0.65 27.36
N LEU A 172 -18.70 0.66 27.67
CA LEU A 172 -17.80 -0.49 27.75
C LEU A 172 -17.03 -0.39 29.08
N ASP A 173 -16.84 -1.50 29.76
CA ASP A 173 -16.01 -1.59 30.97
C ASP A 173 -14.54 -1.94 30.62
N GLU A 174 -13.67 -1.97 31.64
CA GLU A 174 -12.25 -2.24 31.49
C GLU A 174 -11.98 -3.67 30.98
N ASP A 175 -12.74 -4.65 31.45
CA ASP A 175 -12.63 -6.05 31.01
C ASP A 175 -13.00 -6.18 29.51
N GLY A 176 -14.07 -5.53 29.09
CA GLY A 176 -14.50 -5.47 27.68
C GLY A 176 -13.49 -4.77 26.79
N LEU A 177 -12.87 -3.66 27.25
CA LEU A 177 -11.81 -2.99 26.51
C LEU A 177 -10.58 -3.88 26.36
N THR A 178 -10.17 -4.54 27.44
CA THR A 178 -9.04 -5.51 27.42
C THR A 178 -9.31 -6.68 26.45
N GLU A 179 -10.55 -7.19 26.43
CA GLU A 179 -10.92 -8.24 25.47
C GLU A 179 -10.81 -7.76 24.02
N CYS A 180 -11.23 -6.51 23.73
CA CYS A 180 -11.04 -5.90 22.41
C CYS A 180 -9.56 -5.82 22.05
N GLU A 181 -8.69 -5.32 22.93
CA GLU A 181 -7.24 -5.22 22.72
C GLU A 181 -6.63 -6.57 22.32
N MET A 182 -7.00 -7.64 23.02
CA MET A 182 -6.42 -8.98 22.82
C MET A 182 -6.87 -9.64 21.52
N LYS A 183 -8.05 -9.29 20.98
CA LYS A 183 -8.68 -10.02 19.87
C LYS A 183 -8.69 -9.29 18.54
N THR A 184 -8.52 -7.97 18.55
CA THR A 184 -8.72 -7.13 17.34
C THR A 184 -7.63 -7.32 16.28
N CYS A 185 -6.37 -7.52 16.67
CA CYS A 185 -5.25 -7.69 15.74
C CYS A 185 -4.59 -9.08 15.98
N PRO A 186 -5.16 -10.17 15.44
CA PRO A 186 -4.81 -11.53 15.86
C PRO A 186 -3.53 -12.08 15.22
N THR A 187 -3.02 -11.49 14.12
CA THR A 187 -1.89 -12.03 13.36
C THR A 187 -0.92 -10.93 12.94
N CYS A 188 0.28 -11.34 12.48
CA CYS A 188 1.15 -10.42 11.74
C CYS A 188 0.52 -10.05 10.40
N GLY A 189 0.98 -8.97 9.80
CA GLY A 189 0.52 -8.43 8.52
C GLY A 189 0.19 -6.95 8.61
N SER A 190 -0.08 -6.32 7.46
CA SER A 190 -0.68 -4.99 7.40
C SER A 190 -2.11 -5.01 7.93
N CYS A 191 -2.77 -3.86 8.05
CA CYS A 191 -4.16 -3.82 8.53
C CYS A 191 -5.08 -4.80 7.79
N SER A 192 -6.11 -5.33 8.46
CA SER A 192 -7.05 -6.30 7.84
C SER A 192 -8.05 -5.65 6.88
N GLY A 193 -8.30 -4.32 6.99
CA GLY A 193 -9.21 -3.56 6.13
C GLY A 193 -8.50 -2.83 4.98
N MET A 194 -9.28 -2.07 4.18
CA MET A 194 -8.79 -1.26 3.07
C MET A 194 -8.29 0.11 3.55
N TYR A 195 -7.25 0.07 4.37
CA TYR A 195 -6.47 1.23 4.80
C TYR A 195 -5.30 1.46 3.84
N THR A 196 -4.43 2.42 4.15
CA THR A 196 -3.38 2.88 3.23
C THR A 196 -2.42 1.78 2.80
N ALA A 197 -1.95 0.94 3.73
CA ALA A 197 -1.04 -0.17 3.43
C ALA A 197 -1.63 -1.12 2.37
N ASN A 198 -2.86 -1.60 2.59
CA ASN A 198 -3.52 -2.52 1.67
C ASN A 198 -3.95 -1.84 0.38
N SER A 199 -4.37 -0.57 0.43
CA SER A 199 -4.62 0.23 -0.77
C SER A 199 -3.39 0.25 -1.67
N MET A 200 -2.23 0.63 -1.13
CA MET A 200 -1.01 0.69 -1.92
C MET A 200 -0.48 -0.69 -2.35
N ASN A 201 -0.65 -1.74 -1.53
CA ASN A 201 -0.30 -3.11 -1.92
C ASN A 201 -1.19 -3.63 -3.07
N CYS A 202 -2.49 -3.34 -3.06
CA CYS A 202 -3.40 -3.64 -4.16
C CYS A 202 -3.07 -2.82 -5.41
N LEU A 203 -2.83 -1.52 -5.26
CA LEU A 203 -2.47 -0.65 -6.39
C LEU A 203 -1.09 -0.99 -6.98
N THR A 204 -0.15 -1.54 -6.20
CA THR A 204 1.11 -2.10 -6.73
C THR A 204 0.85 -3.25 -7.70
N GLU A 205 -0.14 -4.09 -7.41
CA GLU A 205 -0.57 -5.18 -8.30
C GLU A 205 -1.23 -4.62 -9.59
N VAL A 206 -2.08 -3.59 -9.46
CA VAL A 206 -2.74 -2.92 -10.59
C VAL A 206 -1.74 -2.19 -11.49
N LEU A 207 -0.77 -1.50 -10.90
CA LEU A 207 0.34 -0.86 -11.63
C LEU A 207 1.18 -1.87 -12.42
N GLY A 208 0.99 -3.16 -12.19
CA GLY A 208 1.76 -4.22 -12.84
C GLY A 208 3.10 -4.52 -12.19
N MET A 209 3.42 -3.94 -11.02
CA MET A 209 4.71 -4.12 -10.33
C MET A 209 4.73 -5.32 -9.37
N GLY A 210 3.56 -5.88 -9.03
CA GLY A 210 3.40 -7.08 -8.21
C GLY A 210 2.73 -8.22 -8.97
N LEU A 211 2.92 -9.45 -8.50
CA LEU A 211 2.21 -10.62 -9.01
C LEU A 211 0.79 -10.68 -8.44
N LYS A 212 -0.10 -11.43 -9.12
CA LYS A 212 -1.48 -11.69 -8.65
C LYS A 212 -1.50 -12.13 -7.18
N GLY A 213 -2.32 -11.48 -6.38
CA GLY A 213 -2.45 -11.75 -4.95
C GLY A 213 -1.44 -10.98 -4.07
N ASN A 214 -0.61 -10.11 -4.67
CA ASN A 214 0.32 -9.28 -3.91
C ASN A 214 -0.39 -8.47 -2.81
N GLY A 215 -1.52 -7.86 -3.12
CA GLY A 215 -2.26 -7.02 -2.19
C GLY A 215 -3.19 -7.78 -1.24
N THR A 216 -3.58 -9.03 -1.55
CA THR A 216 -4.72 -9.67 -0.88
C THR A 216 -4.42 -10.97 -0.14
N ILE A 217 -3.44 -11.77 -0.56
CA ILE A 217 -3.10 -13.02 0.13
C ILE A 217 -2.68 -12.70 1.57
N PRO A 218 -3.35 -13.26 2.61
CA PRO A 218 -2.99 -13.01 3.99
C PRO A 218 -1.54 -13.38 4.34
N ALA A 219 -0.94 -12.62 5.25
CA ALA A 219 0.47 -12.77 5.66
C ALA A 219 0.79 -14.17 6.21
N VAL A 220 -0.17 -14.80 6.87
CA VAL A 220 -0.01 -16.11 7.54
C VAL A 220 -0.27 -17.29 6.62
N TYR A 221 -0.73 -17.07 5.38
CA TYR A 221 -1.02 -18.17 4.45
C TYR A 221 0.26 -18.69 3.78
N SER A 222 0.37 -20.02 3.63
CA SER A 222 1.49 -20.65 2.91
C SER A 222 1.61 -20.17 1.46
N GLU A 223 0.50 -19.70 0.89
CA GLU A 223 0.45 -19.11 -0.44
C GLU A 223 1.32 -17.84 -0.56
N ARG A 224 1.39 -17.03 0.51
CA ARG A 224 2.28 -15.85 0.58
C ARG A 224 3.75 -16.26 0.39
N ILE A 225 4.18 -17.36 1.00
CA ILE A 225 5.55 -17.89 0.83
C ILE A 225 5.79 -18.38 -0.60
N ARG A 226 4.79 -19.04 -1.23
CA ARG A 226 4.90 -19.45 -2.64
C ARG A 226 5.00 -18.23 -3.56
N LEU A 227 4.18 -17.20 -3.32
CA LEU A 227 4.22 -15.94 -4.07
C LEU A 227 5.61 -15.28 -3.97
N ALA A 228 6.20 -15.25 -2.78
CA ALA A 228 7.54 -14.70 -2.55
C ALA A 228 8.62 -15.43 -3.37
N LYS A 229 8.58 -16.77 -3.42
CA LYS A 229 9.49 -17.55 -4.27
C LYS A 229 9.29 -17.24 -5.75
N HIS A 230 8.02 -17.15 -6.20
CA HIS A 230 7.71 -16.79 -7.58
C HIS A 230 8.19 -15.37 -7.93
N ALA A 231 8.06 -14.40 -7.02
CA ALA A 231 8.60 -13.06 -7.23
C ALA A 231 10.12 -13.07 -7.43
N GLY A 232 10.84 -13.88 -6.62
CA GLY A 232 12.28 -14.08 -6.79
C GLY A 232 12.67 -14.72 -8.12
N MET A 233 11.88 -15.68 -8.61
CA MET A 233 12.09 -16.24 -9.94
C MET A 233 11.75 -15.23 -11.04
N GLN A 234 10.67 -14.49 -10.86
CA GLN A 234 10.16 -13.56 -11.86
C GLN A 234 11.09 -12.37 -12.10
N VAL A 235 11.78 -11.86 -11.08
CA VAL A 235 12.75 -10.77 -11.28
C VAL A 235 13.89 -11.19 -12.20
N MET A 236 14.28 -12.46 -12.19
CA MET A 236 15.31 -13.00 -13.10
C MET A 236 14.81 -13.08 -14.55
N GLU A 237 13.52 -13.37 -14.77
CA GLU A 237 12.91 -13.29 -16.10
C GLU A 237 12.87 -11.84 -16.61
N MET A 238 12.49 -10.89 -15.74
CA MET A 238 12.52 -9.47 -16.09
C MET A 238 13.95 -9.01 -16.43
N TYR A 239 14.94 -9.43 -15.65
CA TYR A 239 16.34 -9.14 -15.95
C TYR A 239 16.73 -9.64 -17.34
N ARG A 240 16.42 -10.91 -17.68
CA ARG A 240 16.74 -11.50 -19.01
C ARG A 240 16.05 -10.77 -20.15
N LYS A 241 14.80 -10.35 -19.95
CA LYS A 241 14.00 -9.62 -20.95
C LYS A 241 14.24 -8.11 -20.93
N ASN A 242 15.04 -7.62 -19.97
CA ASN A 242 15.30 -6.19 -19.74
C ASN A 242 14.02 -5.35 -19.57
N ILE A 243 13.00 -5.91 -18.92
CA ILE A 243 11.76 -5.19 -18.58
C ILE A 243 12.03 -4.39 -17.31
N ARG A 244 11.78 -3.10 -17.34
CA ARG A 244 12.12 -2.14 -16.28
C ARG A 244 10.87 -1.44 -15.72
N PRO A 245 10.94 -0.85 -14.52
CA PRO A 245 9.80 -0.15 -13.91
C PRO A 245 9.14 0.90 -14.82
N ARG A 246 9.89 1.68 -15.59
CA ARG A 246 9.32 2.70 -16.48
C ARG A 246 8.67 2.14 -17.74
N ASP A 247 8.92 0.87 -18.09
CA ASP A 247 8.20 0.15 -19.14
C ASP A 247 6.81 -0.31 -18.65
N ILE A 248 6.63 -0.39 -17.33
CA ILE A 248 5.43 -0.87 -16.64
C ILE A 248 4.62 0.29 -16.06
N MET A 249 5.25 1.14 -15.25
CA MET A 249 4.61 2.31 -14.62
C MET A 249 4.50 3.44 -15.65
N THR A 250 3.56 3.32 -16.58
CA THR A 250 3.24 4.33 -17.58
C THR A 250 2.08 5.21 -17.10
N LYS A 251 1.75 6.24 -17.87
CA LYS A 251 0.55 7.07 -17.62
C LYS A 251 -0.71 6.20 -17.57
N GLU A 252 -0.86 5.28 -18.52
CA GLU A 252 -2.01 4.37 -18.62
C GLU A 252 -2.09 3.43 -17.41
N ALA A 253 -0.94 2.97 -16.89
CA ALA A 253 -0.88 2.16 -15.66
C ALA A 253 -1.31 2.98 -14.42
N ILE A 254 -0.95 4.25 -14.33
CA ILE A 254 -1.43 5.17 -13.27
C ILE A 254 -2.95 5.39 -13.40
N LEU A 255 -3.49 5.54 -14.62
CA LEU A 255 -4.93 5.65 -14.84
C LEU A 255 -5.66 4.36 -14.45
N ASN A 256 -5.10 3.18 -14.74
CA ASN A 256 -5.62 1.91 -14.24
C ASN A 256 -5.63 1.87 -12.70
N ALA A 257 -4.54 2.32 -12.06
CA ALA A 257 -4.46 2.37 -10.61
C ALA A 257 -5.55 3.27 -10.02
N LEU A 258 -5.79 4.46 -10.58
CA LEU A 258 -6.87 5.35 -10.17
C LEU A 258 -8.26 4.72 -10.39
N THR A 259 -8.47 4.04 -11.52
CA THR A 259 -9.74 3.38 -11.80
C THR A 259 -10.04 2.28 -10.77
N VAL A 260 -9.06 1.44 -10.45
CA VAL A 260 -9.24 0.39 -9.44
C VAL A 260 -9.33 0.97 -8.04
N ASP A 261 -8.61 2.04 -7.73
CA ASP A 261 -8.70 2.81 -6.49
C ASP A 261 -10.15 3.26 -6.21
N MET A 262 -10.82 3.81 -7.25
CA MET A 262 -12.23 4.21 -7.18
C MET A 262 -13.17 3.02 -7.00
N ALA A 263 -12.91 1.91 -7.67
CA ALA A 263 -13.75 0.70 -7.59
C ALA A 263 -13.64 -0.02 -6.24
N LEU A 264 -12.45 -0.08 -5.67
CA LEU A 264 -12.19 -0.65 -4.34
C LEU A 264 -12.62 0.27 -3.19
N GLY A 265 -12.70 1.59 -3.42
CA GLY A 265 -12.85 2.58 -2.35
C GLY A 265 -11.64 2.57 -1.42
N CYS A 266 -10.46 2.78 -1.95
CA CYS A 266 -9.21 2.77 -1.21
C CYS A 266 -9.09 3.92 -0.18
N SER A 267 -7.94 4.00 0.48
CA SER A 267 -7.63 5.11 1.40
C SER A 267 -7.42 6.42 0.64
N THR A 268 -7.85 7.54 1.24
CA THR A 268 -7.55 8.89 0.70
C THR A 268 -6.06 9.16 0.52
N ASN A 269 -5.19 8.43 1.21
CA ASN A 269 -3.74 8.50 1.04
C ASN A 269 -3.26 8.07 -0.36
N SER A 270 -4.04 7.31 -1.13
CA SER A 270 -3.72 7.03 -2.52
C SER A 270 -3.55 8.31 -3.34
N MET A 271 -4.33 9.36 -2.99
CA MET A 271 -4.24 10.69 -3.61
C MET A 271 -3.02 11.52 -3.18
N LEU A 272 -2.22 11.03 -2.21
CA LEU A 272 -0.88 11.54 -1.91
C LEU A 272 0.20 10.72 -2.62
N HIS A 273 0.00 9.41 -2.70
CA HIS A 273 1.05 8.49 -3.12
C HIS A 273 1.09 8.26 -4.63
N LEU A 274 -0.06 8.14 -5.30
CA LEU A 274 -0.09 8.02 -6.77
C LEU A 274 0.49 9.26 -7.48
N PRO A 275 0.18 10.51 -7.06
CA PRO A 275 0.85 11.69 -7.61
C PRO A 275 2.36 11.69 -7.38
N ALA A 276 2.84 11.26 -6.21
CA ALA A 276 4.28 11.18 -5.94
C ALA A 276 4.98 10.14 -6.84
N ILE A 277 4.37 8.98 -7.05
CA ILE A 277 4.88 7.95 -7.97
C ILE A 277 4.82 8.45 -9.42
N ALA A 278 3.74 9.13 -9.82
CA ALA A 278 3.59 9.72 -11.14
C ALA A 278 4.68 10.77 -11.43
N HIS A 279 5.02 11.58 -10.43
CA HIS A 279 6.12 12.55 -10.52
C HIS A 279 7.46 11.87 -10.85
N GLU A 280 7.77 10.74 -10.22
CA GLU A 280 9.03 10.00 -10.44
C GLU A 280 9.15 9.40 -11.84
N ILE A 281 8.04 9.19 -12.53
CA ILE A 281 8.05 8.76 -13.94
C ILE A 281 7.93 9.96 -14.92
N GLY A 282 7.93 11.20 -14.41
CA GLY A 282 7.82 12.42 -15.20
C GLY A 282 6.41 12.75 -15.71
N MET A 283 5.38 12.25 -15.01
CA MET A 283 3.98 12.52 -15.31
C MET A 283 3.46 13.66 -14.42
N ASP A 284 2.96 14.73 -15.03
CA ASP A 284 2.17 15.73 -14.32
C ASP A 284 0.82 15.13 -13.90
N PHE A 285 0.53 15.25 -12.62
CA PHE A 285 -0.68 14.69 -12.01
C PHE A 285 -1.48 15.82 -11.33
N ASP A 286 -2.61 16.19 -11.93
CA ASP A 286 -3.61 17.04 -11.26
C ASP A 286 -4.60 16.14 -10.49
N ILE A 287 -4.75 16.39 -9.19
CA ILE A 287 -5.69 15.67 -8.34
C ILE A 287 -7.14 15.71 -8.87
N SER A 288 -7.49 16.71 -9.68
CA SER A 288 -8.80 16.82 -10.32
C SER A 288 -9.12 15.67 -11.27
N PHE A 289 -8.11 15.00 -11.84
CA PHE A 289 -8.31 13.79 -12.67
C PHE A 289 -9.07 12.70 -11.91
N ALA A 290 -8.91 12.64 -10.59
CA ALA A 290 -9.61 11.67 -9.76
C ALA A 290 -11.13 11.78 -9.90
N ASN A 291 -11.69 13.00 -10.01
CA ASN A 291 -13.13 13.20 -10.18
C ASN A 291 -13.63 12.72 -11.56
N GLU A 292 -12.84 12.93 -12.61
CA GLU A 292 -13.20 12.48 -13.96
C GLU A 292 -13.25 10.96 -14.04
N ILE A 293 -12.30 10.29 -13.38
CA ILE A 293 -12.24 8.83 -13.29
C ILE A 293 -13.35 8.32 -12.37
N SER A 294 -13.53 8.95 -11.20
CA SER A 294 -14.58 8.60 -10.23
C SER A 294 -15.98 8.67 -10.86
N ALA A 295 -16.25 9.68 -11.68
CA ALA A 295 -17.54 9.84 -12.35
C ALA A 295 -17.90 8.69 -13.32
N LYS A 296 -16.90 7.97 -13.82
CA LYS A 296 -17.05 6.89 -14.82
C LYS A 296 -16.85 5.50 -14.23
N THR A 297 -16.31 5.42 -13.02
CA THR A 297 -15.92 4.16 -12.38
C THR A 297 -16.87 3.83 -11.26
N PRO A 298 -17.64 2.74 -11.34
CA PRO A 298 -18.51 2.33 -10.25
C PRO A 298 -17.71 1.82 -9.05
N ASN A 299 -18.23 2.03 -7.84
CA ASN A 299 -17.69 1.43 -6.62
C ASN A 299 -18.21 0.00 -6.49
N LEU A 300 -17.31 -0.98 -6.48
CA LEU A 300 -17.62 -2.40 -6.50
C LEU A 300 -17.41 -3.09 -5.15
N CYS A 301 -16.69 -2.46 -4.21
CA CYS A 301 -16.34 -3.08 -2.94
C CYS A 301 -16.62 -2.13 -1.77
N HIS A 302 -17.17 -2.67 -0.69
CA HIS A 302 -17.32 -1.99 0.60
C HIS A 302 -16.50 -2.73 1.66
N LEU A 303 -15.18 -2.50 1.62
CA LEU A 303 -14.25 -3.09 2.58
C LEU A 303 -14.12 -2.21 3.84
N ALA A 304 -13.89 -2.80 4.99
CA ALA A 304 -13.66 -2.06 6.23
C ALA A 304 -12.62 -0.93 6.03
N PRO A 305 -12.85 0.29 6.54
CA PRO A 305 -13.92 0.73 7.44
C PRO A 305 -15.24 1.13 6.74
N ALA A 306 -15.33 1.12 5.40
CA ALA A 306 -16.53 1.52 4.66
C ALA A 306 -17.65 0.45 4.66
N GLY A 307 -17.36 -0.78 5.05
CA GLY A 307 -18.30 -1.89 5.08
C GLY A 307 -17.81 -3.08 5.91
N PRO A 308 -18.57 -4.18 5.93
CA PRO A 308 -18.34 -5.30 6.84
C PRO A 308 -17.31 -6.33 6.34
N THR A 309 -16.82 -6.19 5.11
CA THR A 309 -15.88 -7.14 4.49
C THR A 309 -14.43 -6.69 4.67
N TYR A 310 -13.50 -7.64 4.63
CA TYR A 310 -12.08 -7.44 4.89
C TYR A 310 -11.23 -7.88 3.69
N ILE A 311 -9.92 -7.67 3.74
CA ILE A 311 -9.03 -8.02 2.62
C ILE A 311 -8.97 -9.54 2.41
N GLU A 312 -9.08 -10.33 3.46
CA GLU A 312 -9.18 -11.80 3.34
C GLU A 312 -10.41 -12.23 2.52
N ASP A 313 -11.56 -11.54 2.72
CA ASP A 313 -12.78 -11.80 1.96
C ASP A 313 -12.59 -11.42 0.48
N LEU A 314 -11.91 -10.29 0.21
CA LEU A 314 -11.55 -9.88 -1.13
C LEU A 314 -10.63 -10.92 -1.82
N ASN A 315 -9.66 -11.47 -1.07
CA ASN A 315 -8.79 -12.53 -1.59
C ASN A 315 -9.59 -13.76 -2.02
N GLU A 316 -10.50 -14.22 -1.17
CA GLU A 316 -11.38 -15.37 -1.45
C GLU A 316 -12.36 -15.11 -2.59
N ALA A 317 -12.79 -13.85 -2.76
CA ALA A 317 -13.65 -13.44 -3.87
C ALA A 317 -12.93 -13.37 -5.24
N GLY A 318 -11.60 -13.58 -5.28
CA GLY A 318 -10.79 -13.59 -6.50
C GLY A 318 -9.75 -12.47 -6.57
N GLY A 319 -9.69 -11.63 -5.53
CA GLY A 319 -8.67 -10.59 -5.36
C GLY A 319 -8.79 -9.42 -6.33
N VAL A 320 -7.74 -8.63 -6.41
CA VAL A 320 -7.67 -7.42 -7.24
C VAL A 320 -7.92 -7.73 -8.73
N TYR A 321 -7.40 -8.84 -9.24
CA TYR A 321 -7.58 -9.18 -10.66
C TYR A 321 -9.04 -9.52 -11.00
N ALA A 322 -9.82 -10.03 -10.06
CA ALA A 322 -11.26 -10.21 -10.28
C ALA A 322 -11.99 -8.86 -10.37
N VAL A 323 -11.62 -7.88 -9.53
CA VAL A 323 -12.14 -6.50 -9.64
C VAL A 323 -11.74 -5.87 -10.98
N MET A 324 -10.49 -6.02 -11.39
CA MET A 324 -10.02 -5.54 -12.68
C MET A 324 -10.78 -6.17 -13.86
N ASN A 325 -11.06 -7.47 -13.79
CA ASN A 325 -11.83 -8.15 -14.84
C ASN A 325 -13.30 -7.68 -14.86
N GLU A 326 -13.92 -7.39 -13.71
CA GLU A 326 -15.24 -6.76 -13.67
C GLU A 326 -15.25 -5.40 -14.36
N LEU A 327 -14.26 -4.53 -14.07
CA LEU A 327 -14.11 -3.22 -14.70
C LEU A 327 -13.85 -3.33 -16.21
N ASN A 328 -13.10 -4.35 -16.63
CA ASN A 328 -12.77 -4.57 -18.04
C ASN A 328 -14.00 -4.95 -18.87
N LYS A 329 -15.07 -5.50 -18.30
CA LYS A 329 -16.33 -5.78 -19.02
C LYS A 329 -16.97 -4.53 -19.63
N LYS A 330 -16.66 -3.34 -19.08
CA LYS A 330 -17.09 -2.02 -19.62
C LYS A 330 -15.94 -1.26 -20.28
N GLY A 331 -14.78 -1.88 -20.50
CA GLY A 331 -13.64 -1.26 -21.17
C GLY A 331 -13.04 -0.09 -20.37
N LEU A 332 -13.08 -0.14 -19.03
CA LEU A 332 -12.60 0.93 -18.16
C LEU A 332 -11.09 0.88 -17.89
N LEU A 333 -10.39 -0.15 -18.38
CA LEU A 333 -8.96 -0.34 -18.16
C LEU A 333 -8.15 -0.29 -19.45
N HIS A 334 -6.94 0.21 -19.36
CA HIS A 334 -5.89 0.11 -20.38
C HIS A 334 -5.27 -1.28 -20.30
N THR A 335 -5.81 -2.25 -21.04
CA THR A 335 -5.45 -3.65 -20.96
C THR A 335 -4.12 -4.00 -21.64
N GLU A 336 -3.60 -3.09 -22.47
CA GLU A 336 -2.31 -3.20 -23.17
C GLU A 336 -1.10 -2.95 -22.29
N CYS A 337 -1.28 -2.37 -21.08
CA CYS A 337 -0.18 -2.09 -20.15
C CYS A 337 0.62 -3.34 -19.81
N MET A 338 1.96 -3.22 -19.90
CA MET A 338 2.90 -4.27 -19.52
C MET A 338 2.91 -4.48 -18.01
N THR A 339 3.22 -5.70 -17.57
CA THR A 339 3.38 -6.04 -16.15
C THR A 339 4.67 -6.81 -15.89
N VAL A 340 5.02 -6.98 -14.61
CA VAL A 340 6.17 -7.81 -14.18
C VAL A 340 6.09 -9.27 -14.64
N THR A 341 4.92 -9.76 -15.04
CA THR A 341 4.79 -11.12 -15.58
C THR A 341 5.37 -11.25 -17.01
N GLY A 342 5.70 -10.12 -17.63
CA GLY A 342 6.09 -10.06 -19.05
C GLY A 342 4.91 -10.27 -20.00
N LYS A 343 3.68 -10.12 -19.48
CA LYS A 343 2.40 -10.14 -20.20
C LYS A 343 1.66 -8.83 -19.92
N THR A 344 0.67 -8.55 -20.74
CA THR A 344 -0.20 -7.38 -20.55
C THR A 344 -1.19 -7.59 -19.40
N VAL A 345 -1.78 -6.48 -18.93
CA VAL A 345 -2.88 -6.49 -17.97
C VAL A 345 -4.03 -7.37 -18.49
N GLY A 346 -4.43 -7.19 -19.75
CA GLY A 346 -5.52 -7.97 -20.35
C GLY A 346 -5.26 -9.47 -20.35
N GLU A 347 -4.02 -9.89 -20.70
CA GLU A 347 -3.64 -11.31 -20.64
C GLU A 347 -3.66 -11.89 -19.25
N ASN A 348 -3.34 -11.07 -18.22
CA ASN A 348 -3.31 -11.53 -16.84
C ASN A 348 -4.70 -11.65 -16.21
N ILE A 349 -5.65 -10.77 -16.55
CA ILE A 349 -6.97 -10.72 -15.90
C ILE A 349 -8.06 -11.52 -16.61
N LYS A 350 -7.89 -11.89 -17.88
CA LYS A 350 -8.93 -12.48 -18.75
C LYS A 350 -9.66 -13.70 -18.16
N ASP A 351 -8.94 -14.52 -17.40
CA ASP A 351 -9.46 -15.75 -16.79
C ASP A 351 -9.74 -15.60 -15.27
N CYS A 352 -9.70 -14.34 -14.75
CA CYS A 352 -9.94 -14.07 -13.34
C CYS A 352 -11.43 -13.85 -13.09
N VAL A 353 -12.05 -14.74 -12.32
CA VAL A 353 -13.49 -14.75 -12.08
C VAL A 353 -13.79 -14.12 -10.72
N ASN A 354 -14.86 -13.33 -10.65
CA ASN A 354 -15.46 -12.91 -9.39
C ASN A 354 -16.19 -14.12 -8.77
N LEU A 355 -15.67 -14.61 -7.65
CA LEU A 355 -16.17 -15.80 -6.95
C LEU A 355 -17.22 -15.48 -5.89
N ASN A 356 -17.35 -14.21 -5.49
CA ASN A 356 -18.31 -13.77 -4.49
C ASN A 356 -18.90 -12.38 -4.83
N PRO A 357 -20.09 -12.34 -5.42
CA PRO A 357 -20.76 -11.09 -5.81
C PRO A 357 -21.21 -10.20 -4.63
N GLU A 358 -21.16 -10.70 -3.40
CA GLU A 358 -21.45 -9.89 -2.20
C GLU A 358 -20.23 -9.08 -1.75
N VAL A 359 -19.03 -9.59 -2.03
CA VAL A 359 -17.76 -8.91 -1.73
C VAL A 359 -17.32 -8.00 -2.88
N ILE A 360 -17.36 -8.52 -4.10
CA ILE A 360 -17.08 -7.78 -5.33
C ILE A 360 -18.41 -7.68 -6.09
N ARG A 361 -19.07 -6.55 -6.05
CA ARG A 361 -20.31 -6.34 -6.81
C ARG A 361 -20.06 -6.50 -8.31
N PRO A 362 -20.99 -7.16 -9.04
CA PRO A 362 -20.94 -7.14 -10.49
C PRO A 362 -21.01 -5.72 -11.04
N ILE A 363 -20.32 -5.47 -12.15
CA ILE A 363 -20.22 -4.13 -12.77
C ILE A 363 -21.59 -3.52 -13.11
N ASP A 364 -22.61 -4.34 -13.32
CA ASP A 364 -23.98 -3.92 -13.62
C ASP A 364 -24.85 -3.70 -12.37
N ASN A 365 -24.34 -4.09 -11.19
CA ASN A 365 -25.02 -3.90 -9.89
C ASN A 365 -24.03 -3.43 -8.81
N PRO A 366 -23.36 -2.26 -8.99
CA PRO A 366 -22.38 -1.74 -8.06
C PRO A 366 -23.03 -1.17 -6.78
N TYR A 367 -22.24 -0.92 -5.75
CA TYR A 367 -22.68 -0.14 -4.58
C TYR A 367 -23.00 1.32 -4.95
N SER A 368 -22.23 1.90 -5.85
CA SER A 368 -22.44 3.24 -6.41
C SER A 368 -22.02 3.27 -7.86
N GLN A 369 -22.73 4.06 -8.68
CA GLN A 369 -22.35 4.30 -10.09
C GLN A 369 -21.09 5.17 -10.21
N THR A 370 -20.64 5.80 -9.15
CA THR A 370 -19.42 6.61 -9.08
C THR A 370 -18.45 6.03 -8.06
N GLY A 371 -17.19 6.41 -8.18
CA GLY A 371 -16.09 5.87 -7.38
C GLY A 371 -16.17 6.15 -5.89
N GLY A 372 -15.40 5.38 -5.12
CA GLY A 372 -15.35 5.46 -3.66
C GLY A 372 -14.61 6.68 -3.10
N LEU A 373 -13.86 7.43 -3.94
CA LEU A 373 -13.18 8.67 -3.56
C LEU A 373 -13.72 9.85 -4.36
N ALA A 374 -13.68 11.05 -3.77
CA ALA A 374 -13.98 12.30 -4.45
C ALA A 374 -13.04 13.42 -4.00
N VAL A 375 -12.76 14.34 -4.91
CA VAL A 375 -12.01 15.57 -4.64
C VAL A 375 -13.00 16.73 -4.54
N LEU A 376 -13.06 17.36 -3.37
CA LEU A 376 -13.92 18.51 -3.11
C LEU A 376 -13.12 19.79 -3.33
N LYS A 377 -13.76 20.81 -3.90
CA LYS A 377 -13.19 22.15 -4.09
C LYS A 377 -14.13 23.22 -3.51
N GLY A 378 -13.55 24.24 -2.93
CA GLY A 378 -14.29 25.37 -2.36
C GLY A 378 -13.36 26.39 -1.74
N ASN A 379 -13.91 27.44 -1.11
CA ASN A 379 -13.14 28.49 -0.48
C ASN A 379 -12.28 28.02 0.70
N LEU A 380 -12.68 26.90 1.35
CA LEU A 380 -11.89 26.28 2.42
C LEU A 380 -10.70 25.48 1.88
N ALA A 381 -10.87 24.81 0.73
CA ALA A 381 -9.84 24.01 0.08
C ALA A 381 -9.85 24.30 -1.44
N PRO A 382 -9.31 25.46 -1.88
CA PRO A 382 -9.37 25.88 -3.29
C PRO A 382 -8.59 24.94 -4.23
N ASP A 383 -7.49 24.35 -3.73
CA ASP A 383 -6.66 23.41 -4.47
C ASP A 383 -7.18 21.95 -4.40
N GLY A 384 -8.19 21.71 -3.58
CA GLY A 384 -8.86 20.44 -3.42
C GLY A 384 -8.63 19.79 -2.05
N GLY A 385 -9.66 19.07 -1.60
CA GLY A 385 -9.62 18.16 -0.45
C GLY A 385 -10.18 16.80 -0.83
N VAL A 386 -9.64 15.72 -0.31
CA VAL A 386 -10.06 14.36 -0.67
C VAL A 386 -10.98 13.79 0.41
N VAL A 387 -12.08 13.18 -0.03
CA VAL A 387 -13.00 12.46 0.85
C VAL A 387 -13.18 11.03 0.39
N LYS A 388 -13.21 10.09 1.35
CA LYS A 388 -13.63 8.71 1.11
C LYS A 388 -15.15 8.65 1.05
N ARG A 389 -15.70 8.91 -0.13
CA ARG A 389 -17.14 9.00 -0.35
C ARG A 389 -17.87 7.70 0.01
N SER A 390 -17.24 6.55 -0.24
CA SER A 390 -17.80 5.24 0.09
C SER A 390 -18.01 4.99 1.60
N ALA A 391 -17.44 5.83 2.46
CA ALA A 391 -17.61 5.77 3.91
C ALA A 391 -18.48 6.91 4.46
N VAL A 392 -19.03 7.76 3.61
CA VAL A 392 -19.97 8.84 4.01
C VAL A 392 -21.39 8.32 3.94
N VAL A 393 -22.14 8.43 5.03
CA VAL A 393 -23.56 8.09 5.09
C VAL A 393 -24.37 9.07 4.25
N GLU A 394 -25.50 8.63 3.70
CA GLU A 394 -26.24 9.40 2.69
C GLU A 394 -26.71 10.77 3.22
N GLU A 395 -27.19 10.84 4.47
CA GLU A 395 -27.64 12.05 5.13
C GLU A 395 -26.51 13.08 5.35
N MET A 396 -25.24 12.65 5.34
CA MET A 396 -24.07 13.52 5.49
C MET A 396 -23.44 13.93 4.16
N MET A 397 -24.03 13.53 3.03
CA MET A 397 -23.58 13.98 1.70
C MET A 397 -23.76 15.48 1.48
N VAL A 398 -24.72 16.08 2.18
CA VAL A 398 -24.91 17.52 2.26
C VAL A 398 -25.12 17.88 3.74
N HIS A 399 -24.21 18.68 4.28
CA HIS A 399 -24.28 19.11 5.65
C HIS A 399 -23.89 20.60 5.81
N GLU A 400 -24.58 21.30 6.66
CA GLU A 400 -24.30 22.68 7.05
C GLU A 400 -24.39 22.79 8.59
N GLY A 401 -23.37 23.38 9.22
CA GLY A 401 -23.31 23.49 10.67
C GLY A 401 -22.24 24.45 11.16
N PRO A 402 -22.28 24.82 12.49
CA PRO A 402 -21.25 25.67 13.08
C PRO A 402 -19.87 25.06 13.00
N ALA A 403 -18.88 25.81 12.50
CA ALA A 403 -17.50 25.38 12.48
C ALA A 403 -16.87 25.49 13.88
N ARG A 404 -16.28 24.38 14.36
CA ARG A 404 -15.42 24.32 15.55
C ARG A 404 -13.98 24.14 15.09
N VAL A 405 -13.21 25.23 15.15
CA VAL A 405 -11.87 25.30 14.55
C VAL A 405 -10.81 25.13 15.64
N PHE A 406 -9.84 24.22 15.38
CA PHE A 406 -8.71 23.92 16.25
C PHE A 406 -7.40 24.01 15.47
N ASP A 407 -6.32 24.44 16.15
CA ASP A 407 -5.01 24.62 15.54
C ASP A 407 -4.09 23.39 15.69
N CYS A 408 -4.57 22.37 16.41
CA CYS A 408 -3.92 21.06 16.53
C CYS A 408 -4.94 19.96 16.86
N GLU A 409 -4.51 18.71 16.65
CA GLU A 409 -5.29 17.50 16.95
C GLU A 409 -5.62 17.39 18.45
N GLU A 410 -4.66 17.70 19.32
CA GLU A 410 -4.78 17.58 20.77
C GLU A 410 -5.92 18.43 21.33
N ASP A 411 -6.04 19.67 20.89
CA ASP A 411 -7.10 20.58 21.32
C ASP A 411 -8.48 20.11 20.82
N ALA A 412 -8.55 19.57 19.59
CA ALA A 412 -9.78 19.01 19.05
C ALA A 412 -10.25 17.80 19.87
N ILE A 413 -9.34 16.86 20.18
CA ILE A 413 -9.63 15.67 21.01
C ILE A 413 -10.08 16.10 22.42
N ALA A 414 -9.41 17.08 23.03
CA ALA A 414 -9.79 17.60 24.34
C ALA A 414 -11.20 18.21 24.32
N ALA A 415 -11.56 18.91 23.25
CA ALA A 415 -12.89 19.48 23.09
C ALA A 415 -13.98 18.41 22.89
N ILE A 416 -13.71 17.37 22.09
CA ILE A 416 -14.61 16.24 21.86
C ILE A 416 -14.86 15.49 23.18
N LYS A 417 -13.79 15.04 23.87
CA LYS A 417 -13.89 14.34 25.15
C LYS A 417 -14.49 15.19 26.26
N GLY A 418 -14.29 16.51 26.20
CA GLY A 418 -14.86 17.48 27.15
C GLY A 418 -16.31 17.86 26.87
N GLY A 419 -16.99 17.25 25.89
CA GLY A 419 -18.40 17.51 25.56
C GLY A 419 -18.66 18.91 24.98
N LYS A 420 -17.63 19.56 24.39
CA LYS A 420 -17.76 20.89 23.78
C LYS A 420 -18.23 20.82 22.32
N ILE A 421 -18.16 19.64 21.72
CA ILE A 421 -18.63 19.34 20.37
C ILE A 421 -20.01 18.70 20.51
N VAL A 422 -20.95 19.17 19.73
CA VAL A 422 -22.35 18.70 19.76
C VAL A 422 -22.80 18.29 18.38
N GLU A 423 -23.88 17.53 18.29
CA GLU A 423 -24.50 17.12 17.04
C GLU A 423 -24.72 18.30 16.10
N GLY A 424 -24.34 18.17 14.84
CA GLY A 424 -24.43 19.23 13.83
C GLY A 424 -23.19 20.12 13.71
N ASP A 425 -22.25 20.07 14.66
CA ASP A 425 -21.00 20.83 14.55
C ASP A 425 -20.09 20.27 13.43
N VAL A 426 -19.35 21.16 12.75
CA VAL A 426 -18.28 20.80 11.79
C VAL A 426 -16.94 21.05 12.46
N VAL A 427 -16.22 19.97 12.78
CA VAL A 427 -14.89 20.08 13.39
C VAL A 427 -13.84 20.33 12.31
N VAL A 428 -13.08 21.39 12.44
CA VAL A 428 -12.00 21.78 11.54
C VAL A 428 -10.68 21.80 12.30
N ILE A 429 -9.73 20.94 11.91
CA ILE A 429 -8.37 20.94 12.45
C ILE A 429 -7.44 21.48 11.35
N ARG A 430 -6.66 22.50 11.69
CA ARG A 430 -5.77 23.16 10.75
C ARG A 430 -4.32 23.09 11.20
N TYR A 431 -3.38 23.44 10.30
CA TYR A 431 -1.92 23.46 10.52
C TYR A 431 -1.28 22.09 10.80
N GLU A 432 -1.98 20.98 10.52
CA GLU A 432 -1.45 19.62 10.65
C GLU A 432 -1.04 19.01 9.30
N GLY A 433 -0.96 19.81 8.25
CA GLY A 433 -0.48 19.38 6.93
C GLY A 433 1.04 19.24 6.85
N PRO A 434 1.59 18.76 5.71
CA PRO A 434 3.04 18.56 5.53
C PRO A 434 3.81 19.88 5.43
N LYS A 435 3.17 20.96 5.04
CA LYS A 435 3.78 22.27 4.83
C LYS A 435 4.03 22.96 6.16
N GLY A 436 5.29 23.22 6.48
CA GLY A 436 5.69 23.89 7.73
C GLY A 436 5.85 22.97 8.94
N GLY A 437 5.84 21.64 8.74
CA GLY A 437 6.10 20.64 9.78
C GLY A 437 6.94 19.49 9.27
N PRO A 438 7.38 18.55 10.13
CA PRO A 438 8.13 17.37 9.71
C PRO A 438 7.27 16.38 8.88
N GLY A 439 5.94 16.55 8.82
CA GLY A 439 5.06 15.72 8.05
C GLY A 439 3.60 15.92 8.39
N MET A 440 2.71 15.28 7.62
CA MET A 440 1.28 15.26 7.85
C MET A 440 0.91 14.23 8.92
N ARG A 441 0.05 14.59 9.85
CA ARG A 441 -0.56 13.64 10.80
C ARG A 441 -1.80 12.99 10.18
N GLU A 442 -1.91 11.68 10.31
CA GLU A 442 -3.20 11.01 10.11
C GLU A 442 -3.93 10.96 11.45
N MET A 443 -5.21 11.34 11.44
CA MET A 443 -5.97 11.59 12.66
C MET A 443 -7.21 10.70 12.70
N LEU A 444 -7.08 9.49 13.28
CA LEU A 444 -8.23 8.62 13.57
C LEU A 444 -8.82 8.85 14.97
N ASN A 445 -8.03 9.37 15.93
CA ASN A 445 -8.49 9.58 17.30
C ASN A 445 -9.68 10.57 17.42
N PRO A 446 -9.80 11.63 16.58
CA PRO A 446 -10.97 12.50 16.62
C PRO A 446 -12.27 11.87 16.11
N THR A 447 -12.17 10.78 15.33
CA THR A 447 -13.33 10.09 14.74
C THR A 447 -13.89 9.03 15.65
#